data_73557280781936a92279e0695878bff3
#
_entry.id   73557280781936a92279e0695878bff3
#
_cell.length_a   1.000
_cell.length_b   1.000
_cell.length_c   1.000
_cell.angle_alpha   90.00
_cell.angle_beta   90.00
_cell.angle_gamma   90.00
#
_symmetry.space_group_name_H-M   'P 1'
#
loop_
_entity.id
_entity.type
_entity.pdbx_description
1 polymer ?
#
loop_
_entity_poly.entity_id
_entity_poly.type
_entity_poly.pdbx_seq_one_letter_code
_entity_poly.pdbx_strand_id
1 'polypeptide(L)'
;MTSAVEPPSWTGAANARNLASAALRMTYRVRAHGAHHVGTSGALLMVTRCEGVLAGALVHATAPRPVHVVANEAMDRALPERALSAAGDIRLTGPAAILTQRRALAALHDERAVVVAGSIVPVGYLVAVTGVAVMPVVLLGAVGRVPTDPPRPRSRIDVFFAPPVTLEVSGDPLRTTTRSAVAEQVRQILADAEELASMRVVQ
;
A
#
# COMPACT_ATOMS: atom_id res chain seq x y z
N MET A 1 2.02 10.05 -29.99
CA MET A 1 2.80 10.69 -28.91
C MET A 1 2.11 10.33 -27.59
N THR A 2 2.65 9.35 -26.90
CA THR A 2 2.11 8.93 -25.59
C THR A 2 2.61 9.94 -24.58
N SER A 3 1.73 10.83 -24.11
CA SER A 3 2.06 11.76 -23.02
C SER A 3 2.59 10.95 -21.85
N ALA A 4 3.85 11.17 -21.48
CA ALA A 4 4.45 10.53 -20.30
C ALA A 4 3.60 10.95 -19.09
N VAL A 5 3.05 9.97 -18.39
CA VAL A 5 2.30 10.23 -17.15
C VAL A 5 3.31 10.61 -16.09
N GLU A 6 3.22 11.83 -15.60
CA GLU A 6 4.11 12.35 -14.57
C GLU A 6 3.95 11.54 -13.27
N PRO A 7 5.04 11.05 -12.68
CA PRO A 7 4.97 10.33 -11.41
C PRO A 7 4.48 11.26 -10.29
N PRO A 8 3.83 10.73 -9.25
CA PRO A 8 3.34 11.52 -8.13
C PRO A 8 4.48 12.23 -7.39
N SER A 9 4.20 13.36 -6.75
CA SER A 9 5.20 14.20 -6.07
C SER A 9 5.90 13.46 -4.92
N TRP A 10 7.22 13.32 -5.00
CA TRP A 10 8.03 12.72 -3.93
C TRP A 10 8.09 13.59 -2.67
N THR A 11 8.23 14.91 -2.85
CA THR A 11 8.25 15.88 -1.74
C THR A 11 6.90 15.90 -1.02
N GLY A 12 5.79 15.80 -1.77
CA GLY A 12 4.45 15.67 -1.21
C GLY A 12 4.32 14.43 -0.33
N ALA A 13 4.78 13.28 -0.82
CA ALA A 13 4.77 12.04 -0.06
C ALA A 13 5.62 12.12 1.23
N ALA A 14 6.80 12.73 1.19
CA ALA A 14 7.64 12.90 2.37
C ALA A 14 7.01 13.81 3.43
N ASN A 15 6.41 14.92 3.03
CA ASN A 15 5.73 15.85 3.94
C ASN A 15 4.46 15.20 4.55
N ALA A 16 3.67 14.52 3.73
CA ALA A 16 2.48 13.81 4.19
C ALA A 16 2.83 12.72 5.21
N ARG A 17 3.94 11.99 5.01
CA ARG A 17 4.43 10.99 5.96
C ARG A 17 4.69 11.59 7.33
N ASN A 18 5.42 12.71 7.40
CA ASN A 18 5.75 13.36 8.67
C ASN A 18 4.48 13.83 9.40
N LEU A 19 3.54 14.44 8.70
CA LEU A 19 2.27 14.89 9.25
C LEU A 19 1.40 13.72 9.71
N ALA A 20 1.24 12.69 8.88
CA ALA A 20 0.48 11.49 9.21
C ALA A 20 1.08 10.76 10.41
N SER A 21 2.42 10.64 10.47
CA SER A 21 3.12 10.01 11.60
C SER A 21 2.85 10.73 12.91
N ALA A 22 2.92 12.07 12.92
CA ALA A 22 2.64 12.86 14.10
C ALA A 22 1.17 12.71 14.54
N ALA A 23 0.22 12.89 13.63
CA ALA A 23 -1.22 12.80 13.92
C ALA A 23 -1.63 11.40 14.42
N LEU A 24 -1.12 10.34 13.79
CA LEU A 24 -1.44 8.96 14.17
C LEU A 24 -0.85 8.61 15.54
N ARG A 25 0.38 9.04 15.86
CA ARG A 25 0.99 8.79 17.17
C ARG A 25 0.30 9.55 18.31
N MET A 26 -0.26 10.72 18.02
CA MET A 26 -1.07 11.45 18.99
C MET A 26 -2.41 10.80 19.26
N THR A 27 -3.00 10.16 18.24
CA THR A 27 -4.35 9.59 18.32
C THR A 27 -4.34 8.12 18.72
N TYR A 28 -3.33 7.33 18.28
CA TYR A 28 -3.27 5.88 18.44
C TYR A 28 -1.94 5.41 19.01
N ARG A 29 -1.94 4.20 19.57
CA ARG A 29 -0.70 3.51 20.01
C ARG A 29 -0.18 2.66 18.86
N VAL A 30 0.48 3.30 17.89
CA VAL A 30 1.00 2.62 16.70
C VAL A 30 2.35 1.98 16.99
N ARG A 31 2.49 0.69 16.63
CA ARG A 31 3.74 -0.06 16.68
C ARG A 31 4.06 -0.61 15.30
N ALA A 32 5.30 -0.44 14.85
CA ALA A 32 5.79 -0.99 13.60
C ALA A 32 6.73 -2.17 13.88
N HIS A 33 6.50 -3.28 13.19
CA HIS A 33 7.30 -4.50 13.29
C HIS A 33 7.89 -4.81 11.92
N GLY A 34 9.14 -5.25 11.86
CA GLY A 34 9.79 -5.63 10.61
C GLY A 34 10.08 -4.46 9.65
N ALA A 35 10.06 -3.21 10.12
CA ALA A 35 10.33 -2.05 9.28
C ALA A 35 11.73 -2.07 8.62
N HIS A 36 12.67 -2.86 9.17
CA HIS A 36 14.00 -3.08 8.58
C HIS A 36 13.96 -3.87 7.26
N HIS A 37 12.87 -4.58 6.97
CA HIS A 37 12.68 -5.24 5.68
C HIS A 37 12.43 -4.22 4.53
N VAL A 38 11.96 -3.02 4.88
CA VAL A 38 11.76 -1.95 3.91
C VAL A 38 13.10 -1.33 3.56
N GLY A 39 13.64 -1.65 2.40
CA GLY A 39 14.89 -1.06 1.92
C GLY A 39 14.83 0.46 1.84
N THR A 40 15.98 1.12 1.91
CA THR A 40 16.09 2.59 1.82
C THR A 40 15.86 3.12 0.40
N SER A 41 16.04 2.28 -0.63
CA SER A 41 15.90 2.61 -2.05
C SER A 41 15.35 1.40 -2.84
N GLY A 42 15.13 1.60 -4.13
CA GLY A 42 14.64 0.58 -5.06
C GLY A 42 13.10 0.48 -5.09
N ALA A 43 12.59 -0.03 -6.21
CA ALA A 43 11.16 -0.27 -6.38
C ALA A 43 10.63 -1.30 -5.38
N LEU A 44 9.50 -1.02 -4.76
CA LEU A 44 8.87 -1.93 -3.81
C LEU A 44 7.36 -1.77 -3.85
N LEU A 45 6.64 -2.87 -4.01
CA LEU A 45 5.18 -2.88 -3.96
C LEU A 45 4.72 -3.46 -2.61
N MET A 46 4.26 -2.60 -1.73
CA MET A 46 3.65 -3.01 -0.46
C MET A 46 2.18 -3.31 -0.68
N VAL A 47 1.69 -4.41 -0.12
CA VAL A 47 0.29 -4.84 -0.29
C VAL A 47 -0.30 -5.19 1.05
N THR A 48 -1.51 -4.68 1.31
CA THR A 48 -2.28 -5.04 2.50
C THR A 48 -3.74 -5.31 2.15
N ARG A 49 -4.36 -6.29 2.79
CA ARG A 49 -5.80 -6.60 2.66
C ARG A 49 -6.68 -5.68 3.50
N CYS A 50 -6.08 -4.85 4.35
CA CYS A 50 -6.84 -3.94 5.20
C CYS A 50 -7.60 -2.91 4.36
N GLU A 51 -8.92 -2.91 4.47
CA GLU A 51 -9.82 -1.98 3.78
C GLU A 51 -10.12 -0.72 4.61
N GLY A 52 -9.54 -0.62 5.81
CA GLY A 52 -9.78 0.51 6.71
C GLY A 52 -9.34 1.85 6.12
N VAL A 53 -10.08 2.90 6.44
CA VAL A 53 -9.81 4.28 5.99
C VAL A 53 -8.39 4.76 6.32
N LEU A 54 -7.77 4.23 7.38
CA LEU A 54 -6.42 4.59 7.79
C LEU A 54 -5.33 3.66 7.23
N ALA A 55 -5.68 2.61 6.47
CA ALA A 55 -4.73 1.57 6.06
C ALA A 55 -3.50 2.16 5.34
N GLY A 56 -3.71 2.93 4.28
CA GLY A 56 -2.64 3.57 3.54
C GLY A 56 -1.84 4.55 4.39
N ALA A 57 -2.52 5.39 5.18
CA ALA A 57 -1.88 6.37 6.06
C ALA A 57 -1.00 5.70 7.14
N LEU A 58 -1.44 4.57 7.70
CA LEU A 58 -0.67 3.80 8.68
C LEU A 58 0.62 3.23 8.08
N VAL A 59 0.54 2.62 6.90
CA VAL A 59 1.73 2.12 6.19
C VAL A 59 2.66 3.27 5.86
N HIS A 60 2.13 4.35 5.30
CA HIS A 60 2.89 5.54 4.93
C HIS A 60 3.62 6.18 6.13
N ALA A 61 2.94 6.29 7.28
CA ALA A 61 3.49 6.89 8.50
C ALA A 61 4.54 6.02 9.20
N THR A 62 4.47 4.69 9.05
CA THR A 62 5.34 3.73 9.74
C THR A 62 6.48 3.20 8.86
N ALA A 63 6.39 3.33 7.55
CA ALA A 63 7.48 2.99 6.65
C ALA A 63 8.71 3.91 6.88
N PRO A 64 9.95 3.37 6.84
CA PRO A 64 11.16 4.16 7.07
C PRO A 64 11.48 5.13 5.93
N ARG A 65 10.86 4.99 4.77
CA ARG A 65 10.97 5.88 3.61
C ARG A 65 9.60 6.33 3.11
N PRO A 66 9.50 7.43 2.33
CA PRO A 66 8.25 7.84 1.71
C PRO A 66 7.66 6.73 0.80
N VAL A 67 6.35 6.62 0.77
CA VAL A 67 5.60 5.63 -0.01
C VAL A 67 4.46 6.35 -0.72
N HIS A 68 4.17 6.01 -1.95
CA HIS A 68 2.98 6.47 -2.64
C HIS A 68 1.81 5.54 -2.33
N VAL A 69 0.73 6.10 -1.81
CA VAL A 69 -0.45 5.31 -1.43
C VAL A 69 -1.44 5.26 -2.59
N VAL A 70 -1.78 4.05 -3.00
CA VAL A 70 -2.95 3.82 -3.86
C VAL A 70 -4.17 3.80 -2.96
N ALA A 71 -4.95 4.88 -2.98
CA ALA A 71 -6.10 5.05 -2.10
C ALA A 71 -7.16 3.98 -2.37
N ASN A 72 -7.68 3.39 -1.30
CA ASN A 72 -8.85 2.50 -1.38
C ASN A 72 -10.16 3.29 -1.38
N GLU A 73 -11.28 2.61 -1.60
CA GLU A 73 -12.61 3.25 -1.62
C GLU A 73 -12.96 3.96 -0.30
N ALA A 74 -12.53 3.44 0.84
CA ALA A 74 -12.80 4.04 2.14
C ALA A 74 -12.06 5.37 2.30
N MET A 75 -10.80 5.45 1.87
CA MET A 75 -10.01 6.69 1.82
C MET A 75 -10.61 7.71 0.84
N ASP A 76 -10.98 7.25 -0.35
CA ASP A 76 -11.58 8.11 -1.38
C ASP A 76 -12.89 8.77 -0.92
N ARG A 77 -13.69 8.07 -0.11
CA ARG A 77 -14.92 8.61 0.47
C ARG A 77 -14.66 9.54 1.66
N ALA A 78 -13.59 9.31 2.41
CA ALA A 78 -13.32 10.02 3.66
C ALA A 78 -12.48 11.29 3.47
N LEU A 79 -11.65 11.36 2.43
CA LEU A 79 -10.68 12.43 2.23
C LEU A 79 -10.93 13.21 0.93
N PRO A 80 -10.83 14.56 0.96
CA PRO A 80 -10.96 15.37 -0.23
C PRO A 80 -9.79 15.14 -1.20
N GLU A 81 -10.07 15.18 -2.49
CA GLU A 81 -9.11 14.93 -3.58
C GLU A 81 -7.81 15.73 -3.44
N ARG A 82 -7.94 16.99 -3.04
CA ARG A 82 -6.77 17.88 -2.87
C ARG A 82 -5.81 17.40 -1.77
N ALA A 83 -6.34 16.80 -0.70
CA ALA A 83 -5.53 16.25 0.37
C ALA A 83 -4.76 15.00 -0.08
N LEU A 84 -5.43 14.09 -0.78
CA LEU A 84 -4.82 12.88 -1.35
C LEU A 84 -3.73 13.23 -2.38
N SER A 85 -4.04 14.15 -3.30
CA SER A 85 -3.10 14.59 -4.33
C SER A 85 -1.87 15.29 -3.73
N ALA A 86 -2.07 16.16 -2.72
CA ALA A 86 -0.97 16.83 -2.02
C ALA A 86 -0.07 15.85 -1.24
N ALA A 87 -0.64 14.73 -0.79
CA ALA A 87 0.09 13.64 -0.14
C ALA A 87 0.86 12.74 -1.14
N GLY A 88 0.76 12.98 -2.44
CA GLY A 88 1.34 12.11 -3.46
C GLY A 88 0.59 10.77 -3.60
N ASP A 89 -0.67 10.72 -3.15
CA ASP A 89 -1.51 9.54 -3.22
C ASP A 89 -2.11 9.35 -4.63
N ILE A 90 -2.38 8.11 -4.97
CA ILE A 90 -2.87 7.68 -6.27
C ILE A 90 -4.28 7.12 -6.10
N ARG A 91 -5.29 7.70 -6.77
CA ARG A 91 -6.70 7.28 -6.64
C ARG A 91 -7.04 6.08 -7.51
N LEU A 92 -7.86 5.15 -6.98
CA LEU A 92 -8.31 3.95 -7.68
C LEU A 92 -9.68 4.08 -8.37
N THR A 93 -10.48 5.11 -8.06
CA THR A 93 -11.89 5.17 -8.43
C THR A 93 -12.19 5.97 -9.70
N GLY A 94 -13.21 5.52 -10.44
CA GLY A 94 -13.77 6.19 -11.63
C GLY A 94 -12.99 5.90 -12.92
N PRO A 95 -13.25 6.69 -14.00
CA PRO A 95 -12.55 6.57 -15.28
C PRO A 95 -11.04 6.76 -15.16
N ALA A 96 -10.59 7.27 -14.01
CA ALA A 96 -9.18 7.42 -13.67
C ALA A 96 -8.45 6.13 -13.27
N ALA A 97 -9.10 4.97 -13.16
CA ALA A 97 -8.47 3.71 -12.76
C ALA A 97 -7.26 3.34 -13.65
N ILE A 98 -7.34 3.60 -14.96
CA ILE A 98 -6.24 3.39 -15.89
C ILE A 98 -5.10 4.38 -15.62
N LEU A 99 -5.40 5.64 -15.32
CA LEU A 99 -4.40 6.65 -14.96
C LEU A 99 -3.73 6.32 -13.64
N THR A 100 -4.46 5.77 -12.69
CA THR A 100 -3.96 5.26 -11.41
C THR A 100 -2.91 4.19 -11.61
N GLN A 101 -3.23 3.17 -12.40
CA GLN A 101 -2.27 2.10 -12.71
C GLN A 101 -1.02 2.65 -13.41
N ARG A 102 -1.17 3.58 -14.36
CA ARG A 102 -0.04 4.22 -15.04
C ARG A 102 0.83 5.04 -14.08
N ARG A 103 0.24 5.78 -13.14
CA ARG A 103 0.99 6.52 -12.11
C ARG A 103 1.72 5.61 -11.15
N ALA A 104 1.09 4.50 -10.73
CA ALA A 104 1.73 3.49 -9.91
C ALA A 104 2.91 2.83 -10.64
N LEU A 105 2.74 2.49 -11.93
CA LEU A 105 3.83 1.99 -12.76
C LEU A 105 4.96 3.00 -12.89
N ALA A 106 4.66 4.27 -13.16
CA ALA A 106 5.67 5.32 -13.26
C ALA A 106 6.46 5.47 -11.95
N ALA A 107 5.79 5.42 -10.79
CA ALA A 107 6.44 5.46 -9.50
C ALA A 107 7.37 4.24 -9.28
N LEU A 108 6.92 3.03 -9.65
CA LEU A 108 7.74 1.82 -9.54
C LEU A 108 8.94 1.85 -10.51
N HIS A 109 8.79 2.35 -11.73
CA HIS A 109 9.89 2.54 -12.66
C HIS A 109 10.91 3.57 -12.16
N ASP A 110 10.47 4.57 -11.42
CA ASP A 110 11.34 5.56 -10.74
C ASP A 110 11.93 5.00 -9.42
N GLU A 111 11.96 3.69 -9.22
CA GLU A 111 12.48 3.03 -8.02
C GLU A 111 11.81 3.46 -6.70
N ARG A 112 10.54 3.87 -6.76
CA ARG A 112 9.79 4.32 -5.58
C ARG A 112 9.00 3.17 -4.96
N ALA A 113 8.65 3.35 -3.69
CA ALA A 113 7.75 2.45 -3.00
C ALA A 113 6.29 2.85 -3.21
N VAL A 114 5.46 1.87 -3.52
CA VAL A 114 4.02 2.04 -3.69
C VAL A 114 3.30 1.10 -2.74
N VAL A 115 2.26 1.56 -2.06
CA VAL A 115 1.38 0.71 -1.25
C VAL A 115 -0.02 0.64 -1.86
N VAL A 116 -0.54 -0.57 -1.96
CA VAL A 116 -1.92 -0.86 -2.36
C VAL A 116 -2.67 -1.43 -1.15
N ALA A 117 -3.74 -0.77 -0.75
CA ALA A 117 -4.57 -1.17 0.38
C ALA A 117 -5.94 -1.69 -0.09
N GLY A 118 -6.37 -2.83 0.47
CA GLY A 118 -7.69 -3.44 0.27
C GLY A 118 -7.81 -4.23 -1.04
N SER A 119 -7.71 -3.60 -2.20
CA SER A 119 -7.90 -4.27 -3.48
C SER A 119 -6.63 -4.90 -4.03
N ILE A 120 -6.67 -6.20 -4.32
CA ILE A 120 -5.54 -6.95 -4.93
C ILE A 120 -5.59 -6.90 -6.47
N VAL A 121 -6.70 -6.48 -7.06
CA VAL A 121 -6.89 -6.51 -8.52
C VAL A 121 -5.78 -5.75 -9.30
N PRO A 122 -5.37 -4.52 -8.92
CA PRO A 122 -4.29 -3.84 -9.62
C PRO A 122 -2.92 -4.47 -9.39
N VAL A 123 -2.73 -5.20 -8.28
CA VAL A 123 -1.42 -5.77 -7.88
C VAL A 123 -0.93 -6.78 -8.90
N GLY A 124 -1.78 -7.71 -9.35
CA GLY A 124 -1.42 -8.72 -10.35
C GLY A 124 -0.89 -8.11 -11.65
N TYR A 125 -1.47 -6.99 -12.09
CA TYR A 125 -0.98 -6.24 -13.25
C TYR A 125 0.36 -5.55 -12.99
N LEU A 126 0.47 -4.83 -11.86
CA LEU A 126 1.70 -4.11 -11.52
C LEU A 126 2.89 -5.06 -11.41
N VAL A 127 2.73 -6.18 -10.72
CA VAL A 127 3.79 -7.19 -10.57
C VAL A 127 4.11 -7.86 -11.89
N ALA A 128 3.09 -8.27 -12.67
CA ALA A 128 3.31 -8.94 -13.95
C ALA A 128 4.12 -8.08 -14.94
N VAL A 129 3.90 -6.76 -14.94
CA VAL A 129 4.56 -5.83 -15.87
C VAL A 129 5.95 -5.39 -15.37
N THR A 130 6.13 -5.22 -14.06
CA THR A 130 7.37 -4.65 -13.52
C THR A 130 8.34 -5.70 -12.96
N GLY A 131 7.86 -6.89 -12.58
CA GLY A 131 8.64 -7.88 -11.83
C GLY A 131 9.08 -7.40 -10.44
N VAL A 132 8.47 -6.32 -9.92
CA VAL A 132 8.85 -5.72 -8.65
C VAL A 132 8.59 -6.68 -7.49
N ALA A 133 9.45 -6.63 -6.47
CA ALA A 133 9.24 -7.38 -5.23
C ALA A 133 7.98 -6.91 -4.50
N VAL A 134 7.19 -7.86 -4.03
CA VAL A 134 5.97 -7.63 -3.26
C VAL A 134 6.28 -7.79 -1.77
N MET A 135 5.89 -6.80 -0.97
CA MET A 135 6.01 -6.84 0.48
C MET A 135 4.62 -6.93 1.11
N PRO A 136 4.28 -8.04 1.74
CA PRO A 136 3.06 -8.14 2.53
C PRO A 136 3.11 -7.21 3.73
N VAL A 137 2.03 -6.45 3.95
CA VAL A 137 1.89 -5.60 5.14
C VAL A 137 0.59 -5.96 5.86
N VAL A 138 0.71 -6.37 7.12
CA VAL A 138 -0.44 -6.73 7.96
C VAL A 138 -0.72 -5.63 8.94
N LEU A 139 -1.99 -5.21 9.01
CA LEU A 139 -2.48 -4.17 9.89
C LEU A 139 -3.47 -4.78 10.88
N LEU A 140 -3.12 -4.82 12.15
CA LEU A 140 -3.99 -5.31 13.22
C LEU A 140 -4.52 -4.12 14.04
N GLY A 141 -5.84 -4.10 14.28
CA GLY A 141 -6.50 -3.02 15.02
C GLY A 141 -6.71 -1.72 14.22
N ALA A 142 -6.51 -1.76 12.89
CA ALA A 142 -6.60 -0.59 12.01
C ALA A 142 -8.00 -0.29 11.46
N VAL A 143 -8.98 -1.15 11.75
CA VAL A 143 -10.37 -1.02 11.27
C VAL A 143 -11.29 -0.69 12.44
N GLY A 144 -12.22 0.24 12.23
CA GLY A 144 -13.29 0.55 13.17
C GLY A 144 -14.42 -0.49 13.12
N ARG A 145 -15.67 -0.05 13.35
CA ARG A 145 -16.85 -0.95 13.24
C ARG A 145 -17.14 -1.35 11.81
N VAL A 146 -16.89 -0.46 10.88
CA VAL A 146 -16.94 -0.68 9.42
C VAL A 146 -15.66 -0.12 8.80
N PRO A 147 -15.29 -0.50 7.57
CA PRO A 147 -14.07 -0.03 6.92
C PRO A 147 -13.93 1.49 6.80
N THR A 148 -15.04 2.21 6.69
CA THR A 148 -15.07 3.68 6.62
C THR A 148 -14.89 4.37 7.98
N ASP A 149 -15.05 3.64 9.07
CA ASP A 149 -14.87 4.19 10.41
C ASP A 149 -13.41 4.07 10.86
N PRO A 150 -12.82 5.12 11.44
CA PRO A 150 -11.53 4.99 12.07
C PRO A 150 -11.62 4.14 13.34
N PRO A 151 -10.54 3.49 13.75
CA PRO A 151 -10.47 2.79 15.04
C PRO A 151 -10.72 3.78 16.21
N ARG A 152 -11.09 3.25 17.36
CA ARG A 152 -11.27 4.08 18.56
C ARG A 152 -9.97 4.82 18.92
N PRO A 153 -10.02 6.10 19.31
CA PRO A 153 -8.85 6.81 19.80
C PRO A 153 -8.14 6.04 20.92
N ARG A 154 -6.81 6.13 20.98
CA ARG A 154 -5.93 5.41 21.91
C ARG A 154 -5.92 3.88 21.78
N SER A 155 -6.60 3.30 20.76
CA SER A 155 -6.46 1.88 20.48
C SER A 155 -5.02 1.55 20.04
N ARG A 156 -4.64 0.30 20.26
CA ARG A 156 -3.38 -0.25 19.77
C ARG A 156 -3.55 -0.64 18.30
N ILE A 157 -2.60 -0.24 17.48
CA ILE A 157 -2.50 -0.60 16.08
C ILE A 157 -1.10 -1.16 15.85
N ASP A 158 -1.03 -2.39 15.35
CA ASP A 158 0.24 -3.02 15.01
C ASP A 158 0.36 -3.13 13.49
N VAL A 159 1.49 -2.66 12.94
CA VAL A 159 1.83 -2.69 11.52
C VAL A 159 3.00 -3.64 11.34
N PHE A 160 2.80 -4.74 10.62
CA PHE A 160 3.83 -5.74 10.36
C PHE A 160 4.27 -5.66 8.90
N PHE A 161 5.55 -5.41 8.69
CA PHE A 161 6.20 -5.49 7.38
C PHE A 161 6.86 -6.86 7.27
N ALA A 162 6.30 -7.75 6.43
CA ALA A 162 6.91 -9.03 6.14
C ALA A 162 8.10 -8.87 5.17
N PRO A 163 9.02 -9.83 5.07
CA PRO A 163 10.07 -9.79 4.06
C PRO A 163 9.50 -9.65 2.65
N PRO A 164 10.14 -8.85 1.76
CA PRO A 164 9.72 -8.76 0.37
C PRO A 164 9.97 -10.07 -0.37
N VAL A 165 9.05 -10.44 -1.26
CA VAL A 165 9.10 -11.65 -2.07
C VAL A 165 9.06 -11.25 -3.54
N THR A 166 10.00 -11.76 -4.34
CA THR A 166 9.94 -11.65 -5.80
C THR A 166 9.14 -12.83 -6.34
N LEU A 167 8.10 -12.54 -7.11
CA LEU A 167 7.23 -13.55 -7.69
C LEU A 167 7.71 -13.92 -9.09
N GLU A 168 7.62 -15.19 -9.43
CA GLU A 168 7.87 -15.65 -10.79
C GLU A 168 6.66 -15.37 -11.66
N VAL A 169 6.87 -14.58 -12.71
CA VAL A 169 5.84 -14.26 -13.71
C VAL A 169 6.06 -15.14 -14.94
N SER A 170 5.21 -16.15 -15.10
CA SER A 170 5.25 -17.04 -16.26
C SER A 170 4.22 -16.63 -17.30
N GLY A 171 4.66 -16.34 -18.52
CA GLY A 171 3.81 -15.97 -19.65
C GLY A 171 3.73 -14.47 -19.92
N ASP A 172 2.85 -14.09 -20.85
CA ASP A 172 2.65 -12.70 -21.26
C ASP A 172 2.00 -11.89 -20.13
N PRO A 173 2.65 -10.82 -19.62
CA PRO A 173 2.14 -9.99 -18.54
C PRO A 173 0.83 -9.25 -18.88
N LEU A 174 0.49 -9.15 -20.16
CA LEU A 174 -0.74 -8.52 -20.62
C LEU A 174 -1.94 -9.48 -20.61
N ARG A 175 -1.73 -10.78 -20.50
CA ARG A 175 -2.83 -11.76 -20.42
C ARG A 175 -3.49 -11.74 -19.05
N THR A 176 -4.82 -11.84 -19.06
CA THR A 176 -5.62 -11.89 -17.82
C THR A 176 -5.26 -13.12 -16.97
N THR A 177 -4.99 -14.26 -17.61
CA THR A 177 -4.59 -15.50 -16.92
C THR A 177 -3.30 -15.32 -16.12
N THR A 178 -2.27 -14.69 -16.72
CA THR A 178 -1.01 -14.39 -16.04
C THR A 178 -1.22 -13.46 -14.83
N ARG A 179 -2.00 -12.39 -15.03
CA ARG A 179 -2.32 -11.44 -13.94
C ARG A 179 -3.10 -12.08 -12.80
N SER A 180 -4.05 -12.96 -13.13
CA SER A 180 -4.83 -13.68 -12.12
C SER A 180 -3.97 -14.69 -11.36
N ALA A 181 -3.04 -15.38 -12.02
CA ALA A 181 -2.10 -16.28 -11.36
C ALA A 181 -1.18 -15.54 -10.39
N VAL A 182 -0.64 -14.39 -10.80
CA VAL A 182 0.16 -13.52 -9.92
C VAL A 182 -0.67 -12.98 -8.76
N ALA A 183 -1.91 -12.55 -8.99
CA ALA A 183 -2.79 -12.07 -7.93
C ALA A 183 -3.12 -13.18 -6.92
N GLU A 184 -3.20 -14.44 -7.34
CA GLU A 184 -3.38 -15.59 -6.45
C GLU A 184 -2.14 -15.82 -5.57
N GLN A 185 -0.94 -15.78 -6.16
CA GLN A 185 0.31 -15.87 -5.39
C GLN A 185 0.39 -14.74 -4.34
N VAL A 186 0.00 -13.52 -4.70
CA VAL A 186 -0.04 -12.39 -3.75
C VAL A 186 -1.04 -12.66 -2.62
N ARG A 187 -2.22 -13.23 -2.93
CA ARG A 187 -3.20 -13.59 -1.88
C ARG A 187 -2.65 -14.62 -0.90
N GLN A 188 -1.91 -15.61 -1.41
CA GLN A 188 -1.30 -16.63 -0.56
C GLN A 188 -0.25 -16.05 0.38
N ILE A 189 0.71 -15.26 -0.15
CA ILE A 189 1.74 -14.65 0.70
C ILE A 189 1.17 -13.67 1.74
N LEU A 190 0.05 -13.01 1.43
CA LEU A 190 -0.65 -12.17 2.40
C LEU A 190 -1.32 -13.01 3.49
N ALA A 191 -1.94 -14.14 3.15
CA ALA A 191 -2.54 -15.05 4.12
C ALA A 191 -1.48 -15.61 5.10
N ASP A 192 -0.35 -16.05 4.56
CA ASP A 192 0.78 -16.55 5.37
C ASP A 192 1.34 -15.47 6.30
N ALA A 193 1.45 -14.23 5.80
CA ALA A 193 1.90 -13.10 6.62
C ALA A 193 0.90 -12.72 7.72
N GLU A 194 -0.41 -12.80 7.45
CA GLU A 194 -1.47 -12.56 8.44
C GLU A 194 -1.43 -13.60 9.57
N GLU A 195 -1.23 -14.87 9.24
CA GLU A 195 -1.09 -15.93 10.23
C GLU A 195 0.13 -15.70 11.14
N LEU A 196 1.30 -15.40 10.55
CA LEU A 196 2.51 -15.11 11.30
C LEU A 196 2.38 -13.87 12.19
N ALA A 197 1.73 -12.80 11.69
CA ALA A 197 1.51 -11.58 12.47
C ALA A 197 0.58 -11.84 13.66
N SER A 198 -0.48 -12.63 13.44
CA SER A 198 -1.45 -12.98 14.48
C SER A 198 -0.80 -13.78 15.62
N MET A 199 0.09 -14.72 15.31
CA MET A 199 0.84 -15.48 16.32
C MET A 199 1.75 -14.61 17.18
N ARG A 200 2.37 -13.57 16.60
CA ARG A 200 3.29 -12.66 17.33
C ARG A 200 2.59 -11.69 18.28
N VAL A 201 1.31 -11.40 18.08
CA VAL A 201 0.55 -10.50 18.97
C VAL A 201 0.04 -11.23 20.22
N VAL A 202 -0.08 -12.55 20.17
CA VAL A 202 -0.56 -13.39 21.29
C VAL A 202 0.58 -13.69 22.30
N GLN A 203 1.84 -13.47 21.92
CA GLN A 203 3.00 -13.55 22.81
C GLN A 203 3.32 -12.20 23.46
#